data_c6931c74d1f73091d83d60fef79f63ef
#
_entry.id   c6931c74d1f73091d83d60fef79f63ef
#
_cell.length_a   1.000
_cell.length_b   1.000
_cell.length_c   1.000
_cell.angle_alpha   90.00
_cell.angle_beta   90.00
_cell.angle_gamma   90.00
#
_symmetry.space_group_name_H-M   'P 1'
#
loop_
_entity.id
_entity.type
_entity.pdbx_description
1 polymer ?
#
loop_
_entity_poly.entity_id
_entity_poly.type
_entity_poly.pdbx_seq_one_letter_code
_entity_poly.pdbx_strand_id
1 'polypeptide(L)'
;MIISTGAEKAFDKIQHPFMIETLQKMGIEGTCLNIVKAIYDKPTASIILNGEKLKAFPLRSGTRQKCSLSPLLFNTVLEVLVTAIREEKEIKGIQIGKEVKLSLFADDMILYIENPKDSIRKLLTLISEFSSVAGYKINTQKSLAFLYTNNEKLEREIK
;
A
#
# COMPACT_ATOMS: atom_id res chain seq x y z
N MET A 1 -12.82 -12.37 -11.10
CA MET A 1 -12.44 -10.97 -11.42
C MET A 1 -10.99 -10.75 -11.03
N ILE A 2 -10.23 -10.05 -11.87
CA ILE A 2 -8.85 -9.67 -11.58
C ILE A 2 -8.79 -8.14 -11.54
N ILE A 3 -8.21 -7.58 -10.48
CA ILE A 3 -8.02 -6.13 -10.33
C ILE A 3 -6.52 -5.86 -10.23
N SER A 4 -5.99 -5.08 -11.16
CA SER A 4 -4.64 -4.53 -11.06
C SER A 4 -4.72 -3.10 -10.55
N THR A 5 -4.00 -2.79 -9.49
CA THR A 5 -3.98 -1.47 -8.86
C THR A 5 -2.58 -1.09 -8.44
N GLY A 6 -2.22 0.16 -8.64
CA GLY A 6 -0.99 0.74 -8.13
C GLY A 6 -1.27 1.85 -7.12
N ALA A 7 -0.26 2.21 -6.35
CA ALA A 7 -0.36 3.31 -5.39
C ALA A 7 -0.13 4.67 -6.04
N GLU A 8 -0.85 5.67 -5.57
CA GLU A 8 -0.60 7.06 -5.95
C GLU A 8 0.57 7.62 -5.13
N LYS A 9 1.73 7.85 -5.78
CA LYS A 9 2.94 8.37 -5.11
C LYS A 9 3.29 7.55 -3.85
N ALA A 10 3.36 6.22 -4.02
CA ALA A 10 3.49 5.24 -2.94
C ALA A 10 4.52 5.65 -1.88
N PHE A 11 5.74 5.96 -2.30
CA PHE A 11 6.84 6.32 -1.41
C PHE A 11 6.70 7.69 -0.76
N ASP A 12 5.90 8.60 -1.31
CA ASP A 12 5.80 10.00 -0.84
C ASP A 12 4.71 10.19 0.21
N LYS A 13 3.78 9.24 0.36
CA LYS A 13 2.58 9.40 1.17
C LYS A 13 2.57 8.65 2.50
N ILE A 14 3.45 7.68 2.69
CA ILE A 14 3.49 6.88 3.92
C ILE A 14 3.74 7.77 5.14
N GLN A 15 2.86 7.63 6.14
CA GLN A 15 2.95 8.37 7.40
C GLN A 15 4.07 7.80 8.27
N HIS A 16 5.02 8.64 8.70
CA HIS A 16 6.17 8.24 9.51
C HIS A 16 5.77 7.57 10.84
N PRO A 17 4.79 8.09 11.61
CA PRO A 17 4.37 7.45 12.85
C PRO A 17 3.84 6.02 12.63
N PHE A 18 2.99 5.84 11.62
CA PHE A 18 2.44 4.52 11.26
C PHE A 18 3.54 3.53 10.85
N MET A 19 4.49 3.99 10.03
CA MET A 19 5.62 3.17 9.60
C MET A 19 6.46 2.69 10.80
N ILE A 20 6.78 3.59 11.74
CA ILE A 20 7.57 3.26 12.93
C ILE A 20 6.81 2.27 13.83
N GLU A 21 5.52 2.50 14.05
CA GLU A 21 4.67 1.61 14.84
C GLU A 21 4.57 0.21 14.21
N THR A 22 4.43 0.15 12.88
CA THR A 22 4.40 -1.12 12.14
C THR A 22 5.70 -1.90 12.33
N LEU A 23 6.85 -1.25 12.18
CA LEU A 23 8.15 -1.89 12.41
C LEU A 23 8.27 -2.48 13.82
N GLN A 24 7.82 -1.74 14.84
CA GLN A 24 7.82 -2.20 16.22
C GLN A 24 6.92 -3.43 16.42
N LYS A 25 5.71 -3.40 15.86
CA LYS A 25 4.76 -4.53 15.93
C LYS A 25 5.26 -5.78 15.20
N MET A 26 6.10 -5.62 14.19
CA MET A 26 6.77 -6.72 13.49
C MET A 26 8.01 -7.26 14.21
N GLY A 27 8.31 -6.77 15.41
CA GLY A 27 9.43 -7.23 16.22
C GLY A 27 10.80 -6.63 15.82
N ILE A 28 10.80 -5.57 15.03
CA ILE A 28 12.04 -4.83 14.73
C ILE A 28 12.35 -3.94 15.91
N GLU A 29 13.46 -4.22 16.60
CA GLU A 29 13.85 -3.58 17.85
C GLU A 29 15.32 -3.15 17.84
N GLY A 30 15.76 -2.53 18.92
CA GLY A 30 17.16 -2.18 19.18
C GLY A 30 17.72 -1.16 18.19
N THR A 31 18.96 -1.36 17.78
CA THR A 31 19.72 -0.39 16.98
C THR A 31 19.06 -0.10 15.63
N CYS A 32 18.49 -1.11 14.97
CA CYS A 32 17.85 -0.95 13.67
C CYS A 32 16.65 0.01 13.77
N LEU A 33 15.76 -0.21 14.70
CA LEU A 33 14.61 0.67 14.93
C LEU A 33 15.03 2.08 15.32
N ASN A 34 16.06 2.21 16.18
CA ASN A 34 16.57 3.52 16.62
C ASN A 34 17.15 4.32 15.45
N ILE A 35 17.84 3.68 14.52
CA ILE A 35 18.33 4.32 13.29
C ILE A 35 17.16 4.81 12.43
N VAL A 36 16.13 3.98 12.21
CA VAL A 36 14.95 4.40 11.44
C VAL A 36 14.26 5.56 12.13
N LYS A 37 14.04 5.49 13.45
CA LYS A 37 13.48 6.60 14.21
C LYS A 37 14.29 7.88 14.06
N ALA A 38 15.61 7.81 14.16
CA ALA A 38 16.48 8.98 14.01
C ALA A 38 16.41 9.61 12.59
N ILE A 39 16.26 8.78 11.55
CA ILE A 39 16.10 9.27 10.16
C ILE A 39 14.77 10.01 9.97
N TYR A 40 13.69 9.51 10.62
CA TYR A 40 12.33 10.01 10.43
C TYR A 40 11.82 10.88 11.61
N ASP A 41 12.66 11.18 12.60
CA ASP A 41 12.35 12.18 13.63
C ASP A 41 12.58 13.58 13.06
N LYS A 42 11.49 14.31 12.83
CA LYS A 42 11.48 15.67 12.30
C LYS A 42 12.35 15.86 11.06
N PRO A 43 12.22 15.01 10.02
CA PRO A 43 13.05 15.12 8.83
C PRO A 43 12.76 16.40 8.09
N THR A 44 13.81 17.00 7.52
CA THR A 44 13.71 18.23 6.74
C THR A 44 14.29 18.02 5.34
N ALA A 45 13.77 18.73 4.37
CA ALA A 45 14.33 18.82 3.02
C ALA A 45 14.66 20.26 2.66
N SER A 46 15.64 20.42 1.80
CA SER A 46 15.95 21.72 1.17
C SER A 46 16.10 21.53 -0.33
N ILE A 47 15.69 22.53 -1.08
CA ILE A 47 15.80 22.55 -2.54
C ILE A 47 17.02 23.38 -2.91
N ILE A 48 17.77 22.92 -3.90
CA ILE A 48 18.84 23.70 -4.53
C ILE A 48 18.30 24.15 -5.89
N LEU A 49 18.19 25.46 -6.07
CA LEU A 49 17.73 26.08 -7.31
C LEU A 49 18.85 27.00 -7.85
N ASN A 50 19.32 26.74 -9.06
CA ASN A 50 20.42 27.50 -9.70
C ASN A 50 21.69 27.61 -8.83
N GLY A 51 22.00 26.55 -8.06
CA GLY A 51 23.16 26.53 -7.16
C GLY A 51 22.92 27.16 -5.78
N GLU A 52 21.79 27.78 -5.55
CA GLU A 52 21.40 28.40 -4.28
C GLU A 52 20.53 27.46 -3.45
N LYS A 53 20.92 27.23 -2.19
CA LYS A 53 20.18 26.36 -1.26
C LYS A 53 19.07 27.16 -0.59
N LEU A 54 17.82 26.78 -0.88
CA LEU A 54 16.65 27.39 -0.27
C LEU A 54 16.48 26.93 1.21
N LYS A 55 15.66 27.68 1.95
CA LYS A 55 15.33 27.37 3.35
C LYS A 55 14.74 25.96 3.47
N ALA A 56 15.25 25.20 4.44
CA ALA A 56 14.73 23.86 4.74
C ALA A 56 13.29 23.91 5.24
N PHE A 57 12.49 22.91 4.84
CA PHE A 57 11.11 22.74 5.27
C PHE A 57 10.91 21.31 5.85
N PRO A 58 9.98 21.12 6.80
CA PRO A 58 9.73 19.84 7.40
C PRO A 58 9.02 18.89 6.44
N LEU A 59 9.45 17.63 6.43
CA LEU A 59 8.74 16.52 5.77
C LEU A 59 7.82 15.84 6.80
N ARG A 60 6.56 15.65 6.44
CA ARG A 60 5.56 15.01 7.32
C ARG A 60 5.25 13.57 6.95
N SER A 61 5.59 13.17 5.74
CA SER A 61 5.33 11.85 5.20
C SER A 61 6.36 11.48 4.14
N GLY A 62 6.32 10.22 3.74
CA GLY A 62 7.10 9.68 2.64
C GLY A 62 8.46 9.16 3.05
N THR A 63 9.00 8.33 2.17
CA THR A 63 10.35 7.78 2.28
C THR A 63 11.22 8.40 1.20
N ARG A 64 12.52 8.51 1.47
CA ARG A 64 13.46 9.15 0.55
C ARG A 64 13.60 8.31 -0.73
N GLN A 65 13.26 8.89 -1.88
CA GLN A 65 13.50 8.27 -3.19
C GLN A 65 14.99 7.98 -3.40
N LYS A 66 15.31 6.89 -4.09
CA LYS A 66 16.68 6.40 -4.32
C LYS A 66 17.45 5.98 -3.04
N CYS A 67 16.79 5.83 -1.92
CA CYS A 67 17.37 5.24 -0.72
C CYS A 67 17.09 3.73 -0.73
N SER A 68 18.13 2.91 -0.53
CA SER A 68 18.00 1.44 -0.51
C SER A 68 17.07 0.92 0.59
N LEU A 69 16.91 1.68 1.66
CA LEU A 69 16.03 1.35 2.77
C LEU A 69 14.53 1.60 2.46
N SER A 70 14.23 2.55 1.57
CA SER A 70 12.85 2.97 1.31
C SER A 70 11.94 1.88 0.74
N PRO A 71 12.37 1.03 -0.21
CA PRO A 71 11.54 -0.10 -0.66
C PRO A 71 11.22 -1.08 0.47
N LEU A 72 12.18 -1.38 1.34
CA LEU A 72 11.97 -2.26 2.47
C LEU A 72 10.94 -1.69 3.44
N LEU A 73 11.06 -0.41 3.81
CA LEU A 73 10.12 0.27 4.70
C LEU A 73 8.71 0.32 4.10
N PHE A 74 8.61 0.62 2.80
CA PHE A 74 7.34 0.64 2.09
C PHE A 74 6.67 -0.74 2.08
N ASN A 75 7.41 -1.79 1.71
CA ASN A 75 6.89 -3.16 1.68
C ASN A 75 6.46 -3.63 3.06
N THR A 76 7.19 -3.26 4.11
CA THR A 76 6.82 -3.56 5.50
C THR A 76 5.49 -2.91 5.89
N VAL A 77 5.28 -1.67 5.51
CA VAL A 77 4.00 -0.97 5.74
C VAL A 77 2.87 -1.61 4.93
N LEU A 78 3.12 -1.95 3.68
CA LEU A 78 2.12 -2.55 2.80
C LEU A 78 1.70 -3.96 3.24
N GLU A 79 2.61 -4.71 3.89
CA GLU A 79 2.32 -6.06 4.42
C GLU A 79 1.16 -6.05 5.44
N VAL A 80 0.91 -4.95 6.13
CA VAL A 80 -0.25 -4.80 7.02
C VAL A 80 -1.56 -4.92 6.23
N LEU A 81 -1.67 -4.22 5.10
CA LEU A 81 -2.85 -4.30 4.23
C LEU A 81 -2.97 -5.70 3.60
N VAL A 82 -1.86 -6.24 3.14
CA VAL A 82 -1.79 -7.57 2.51
C VAL A 82 -2.25 -8.65 3.46
N THR A 83 -1.78 -8.62 4.70
CA THR A 83 -2.18 -9.57 5.74
C THR A 83 -3.68 -9.44 6.03
N ALA A 84 -4.19 -8.21 6.19
CA ALA A 84 -5.61 -7.98 6.39
C ALA A 84 -6.48 -8.55 5.24
N ILE A 85 -6.06 -8.37 3.98
CA ILE A 85 -6.78 -8.95 2.83
C ILE A 85 -6.70 -10.48 2.83
N ARG A 86 -5.54 -11.07 3.15
CA ARG A 86 -5.35 -12.53 3.20
C ARG A 86 -6.20 -13.19 4.28
N GLU A 87 -6.30 -12.57 5.44
CA GLU A 87 -7.05 -13.09 6.59
C GLU A 87 -8.57 -12.87 6.47
N GLU A 88 -9.00 -11.89 5.65
CA GLU A 88 -10.41 -11.59 5.49
C GLU A 88 -11.18 -12.72 4.79
N LYS A 89 -12.14 -13.31 5.51
CA LYS A 89 -12.91 -14.46 5.03
C LYS A 89 -13.97 -14.10 3.99
N GLU A 90 -14.44 -12.86 3.98
CA GLU A 90 -15.41 -12.36 3.01
C GLU A 90 -14.77 -12.10 1.64
N ILE A 91 -13.44 -11.94 1.59
CA ILE A 91 -12.69 -11.83 0.34
C ILE A 91 -12.24 -13.24 -0.07
N LYS A 92 -12.90 -13.79 -1.06
CA LYS A 92 -12.55 -15.10 -1.63
C LYS A 92 -11.65 -14.93 -2.84
N GLY A 93 -10.49 -15.58 -2.79
CA GLY A 93 -9.52 -15.65 -3.88
C GLY A 93 -9.82 -16.75 -4.88
N ILE A 94 -9.06 -16.79 -5.96
CA ILE A 94 -9.13 -17.87 -6.93
C ILE A 94 -8.38 -19.11 -6.44
N GLN A 95 -8.83 -20.31 -6.85
CA GLN A 95 -8.20 -21.58 -6.49
C GLN A 95 -7.16 -21.97 -7.57
N ILE A 96 -5.88 -21.94 -7.18
CA ILE A 96 -4.76 -22.43 -8.00
C ILE A 96 -3.95 -23.38 -7.12
N GLY A 97 -4.46 -24.62 -6.93
CA GLY A 97 -3.94 -25.55 -5.93
C GLY A 97 -4.30 -25.10 -4.49
N LYS A 98 -3.91 -23.91 -4.12
CA LYS A 98 -4.35 -23.19 -2.90
C LYS A 98 -5.07 -21.90 -3.24
N GLU A 99 -5.80 -21.33 -2.29
CA GLU A 99 -6.45 -20.04 -2.48
C GLU A 99 -5.41 -18.92 -2.64
N VAL A 100 -5.55 -18.13 -3.71
CA VAL A 100 -4.73 -16.95 -3.98
C VAL A 100 -5.64 -15.73 -4.04
N LYS A 101 -5.46 -14.78 -3.12
CA LYS A 101 -6.24 -13.55 -3.06
C LYS A 101 -5.54 -12.37 -3.72
N LEU A 102 -4.21 -12.32 -3.61
CA LEU A 102 -3.43 -11.22 -4.16
C LEU A 102 -1.98 -11.62 -4.46
N SER A 103 -1.38 -10.84 -5.36
CA SER A 103 0.06 -10.82 -5.64
C SER A 103 0.58 -9.40 -5.59
N LEU A 104 1.79 -9.21 -5.12
CA LEU A 104 2.47 -7.91 -5.03
C LEU A 104 3.73 -7.88 -5.87
N PHE A 105 3.95 -6.75 -6.51
CA PHE A 105 5.21 -6.43 -7.15
C PHE A 105 5.51 -4.93 -6.92
N ALA A 106 6.44 -4.64 -6.05
CA ALA A 106 6.73 -3.27 -5.57
C ALA A 106 5.47 -2.57 -5.03
N ASP A 107 5.01 -1.49 -5.67
CA ASP A 107 3.80 -0.76 -5.34
C ASP A 107 2.55 -1.23 -6.10
N ASP A 108 2.71 -2.13 -7.06
CA ASP A 108 1.61 -2.71 -7.82
C ASP A 108 1.04 -3.94 -7.10
N MET A 109 -0.28 -3.98 -6.98
CA MET A 109 -1.01 -5.09 -6.39
C MET A 109 -2.01 -5.65 -7.40
N ILE A 110 -1.98 -6.98 -7.57
CA ILE A 110 -2.98 -7.71 -8.35
C ILE A 110 -3.85 -8.50 -7.38
N LEU A 111 -5.14 -8.24 -7.45
CA LEU A 111 -6.15 -8.89 -6.63
C LEU A 111 -6.93 -9.91 -7.48
N TYR A 112 -7.12 -11.09 -6.94
CA TYR A 112 -7.86 -12.19 -7.55
C TYR A 112 -9.12 -12.44 -6.74
N ILE A 113 -10.28 -12.14 -7.31
CA ILE A 113 -11.56 -12.17 -6.59
C ILE A 113 -12.51 -13.15 -7.28
N GLU A 114 -12.95 -14.16 -6.55
CA GLU A 114 -13.89 -15.17 -7.05
C GLU A 114 -15.33 -14.63 -7.04
N ASN A 115 -15.77 -14.04 -5.92
CA ASN A 115 -17.10 -13.42 -5.79
C ASN A 115 -16.97 -11.89 -5.68
N PRO A 116 -17.10 -11.14 -6.78
CA PRO A 116 -16.79 -9.71 -6.78
C PRO A 116 -17.78 -8.86 -5.97
N LYS A 117 -19.08 -9.24 -5.90
CA LYS A 117 -20.11 -8.38 -5.32
C LYS A 117 -19.87 -8.05 -3.83
N ASP A 118 -19.61 -9.07 -3.02
CA ASP A 118 -19.40 -8.92 -1.58
C ASP A 118 -17.93 -8.61 -1.26
N SER A 119 -17.01 -9.28 -1.95
CA SER A 119 -15.57 -9.12 -1.75
C SER A 119 -15.06 -7.72 -2.06
N ILE A 120 -15.59 -7.05 -3.09
CA ILE A 120 -15.17 -5.67 -3.45
C ILE A 120 -15.54 -4.69 -2.34
N ARG A 121 -16.74 -4.78 -1.78
CA ARG A 121 -17.18 -3.88 -0.70
C ARG A 121 -16.22 -3.99 0.50
N LYS A 122 -15.92 -5.20 0.91
CA LYS A 122 -15.01 -5.45 2.03
C LYS A 122 -13.59 -5.01 1.73
N LEU A 123 -13.09 -5.27 0.53
CA LEU A 123 -11.79 -4.82 0.06
C LEU A 123 -11.67 -3.29 0.11
N LEU A 124 -12.66 -2.56 -0.39
CA LEU A 124 -12.67 -1.09 -0.35
C LEU A 124 -12.69 -0.56 1.08
N THR A 125 -13.39 -1.23 2.00
CA THR A 125 -13.38 -0.88 3.43
C THR A 125 -11.97 -1.02 4.00
N LEU A 126 -11.31 -2.17 3.82
CA LEU A 126 -9.94 -2.39 4.30
C LEU A 126 -8.94 -1.38 3.73
N ILE A 127 -9.04 -1.10 2.44
CA ILE A 127 -8.18 -0.10 1.78
C ILE A 127 -8.45 1.30 2.35
N SER A 128 -9.71 1.67 2.59
CA SER A 128 -10.06 2.96 3.16
C SER A 128 -9.55 3.12 4.59
N GLU A 129 -9.70 2.10 5.43
CA GLU A 129 -9.17 2.06 6.79
C GLU A 129 -7.65 2.19 6.79
N PHE A 130 -6.96 1.40 5.98
CA PHE A 130 -5.52 1.46 5.83
C PHE A 130 -5.06 2.83 5.30
N SER A 131 -5.77 3.39 4.33
CA SER A 131 -5.52 4.72 3.76
C SER A 131 -5.53 5.82 4.82
N SER A 132 -6.46 5.75 5.76
CA SER A 132 -6.65 6.77 6.80
C SER A 132 -5.45 6.86 7.76
N VAL A 133 -4.78 5.74 8.03
CA VAL A 133 -3.67 5.65 8.99
C VAL A 133 -2.30 5.64 8.32
N ALA A 134 -2.17 4.94 7.20
CA ALA A 134 -0.89 4.79 6.49
C ALA A 134 -0.60 5.91 5.49
N GLY A 135 -1.62 6.69 5.09
CA GLY A 135 -1.51 7.68 4.02
C GLY A 135 -1.51 7.06 2.61
N TYR A 136 -1.64 5.73 2.51
CA TYR A 136 -1.69 5.01 1.23
C TYR A 136 -2.93 5.41 0.42
N LYS A 137 -2.77 5.62 -0.89
CA LYS A 137 -3.88 5.89 -1.80
C LYS A 137 -3.74 5.08 -3.07
N ILE A 138 -4.84 4.44 -3.47
CA ILE A 138 -4.90 3.77 -4.77
C ILE A 138 -4.97 4.83 -5.87
N ASN A 139 -4.21 4.58 -6.95
CA ASN A 139 -4.30 5.36 -8.17
C ASN A 139 -5.41 4.78 -9.05
N THR A 140 -6.61 5.35 -8.96
CA THR A 140 -7.77 4.90 -9.73
C THR A 140 -7.58 5.05 -11.24
N GLN A 141 -6.79 6.01 -11.69
CA GLN A 141 -6.51 6.21 -13.12
C GLN A 141 -5.61 5.12 -13.72
N LYS A 142 -4.76 4.49 -12.88
CA LYS A 142 -3.89 3.39 -13.27
C LYS A 142 -4.46 2.02 -12.92
N SER A 143 -5.61 1.99 -12.25
CA SER A 143 -6.24 0.73 -11.85
C SER A 143 -7.09 0.18 -12.98
N LEU A 144 -6.98 -1.13 -13.20
CA LEU A 144 -7.72 -1.87 -14.22
C LEU A 144 -8.45 -3.04 -13.57
N ALA A 145 -9.70 -3.24 -13.94
CA ALA A 145 -10.48 -4.39 -13.49
C ALA A 145 -10.91 -5.22 -14.70
N PHE A 146 -10.56 -6.50 -14.68
CA PHE A 146 -10.96 -7.48 -15.67
C PHE A 146 -12.01 -8.41 -15.08
N LEU A 147 -13.23 -8.30 -15.57
CA LEU A 147 -14.30 -9.21 -15.21
C LEU A 147 -14.36 -10.34 -16.24
N TYR A 148 -14.06 -11.56 -15.81
CA TYR A 148 -14.32 -12.76 -16.58
C TYR A 148 -15.53 -13.47 -15.95
N THR A 149 -16.65 -13.48 -16.65
CA THR A 149 -17.88 -14.16 -16.21
C THR A 149 -18.63 -14.69 -17.42
N ASN A 150 -19.23 -15.86 -17.26
CA ASN A 150 -20.16 -16.43 -18.24
C ASN A 150 -21.60 -15.94 -18.00
N ASN A 151 -21.81 -14.99 -17.06
CA ASN A 151 -23.12 -14.49 -16.67
C ASN A 151 -23.25 -13.01 -17.07
N GLU A 152 -23.98 -12.74 -18.16
CA GLU A 152 -24.22 -11.39 -18.68
C GLU A 152 -24.94 -10.44 -17.70
N LYS A 153 -25.74 -11.00 -16.77
CA LYS A 153 -26.42 -10.17 -15.73
C LYS A 153 -25.41 -9.63 -14.73
N LEU A 154 -24.45 -10.45 -14.31
CA LEU A 154 -23.38 -10.06 -13.39
C LEU A 154 -22.44 -9.02 -14.03
N GLU A 155 -22.22 -9.14 -15.33
CA GLU A 155 -21.38 -8.17 -16.05
C GLU A 155 -22.02 -6.76 -16.07
N ARG A 156 -23.34 -6.68 -16.25
CA ARG A 156 -24.08 -5.41 -16.25
C ARG A 156 -24.24 -4.76 -14.87
N GLU A 157 -24.20 -5.56 -13.79
CA GLU A 157 -24.32 -5.05 -12.42
C GLU A 157 -22.99 -4.51 -11.85
N ILE A 158 -21.86 -4.85 -12.47
CA ILE A 158 -20.51 -4.49 -11.99
C ILE A 158 -19.88 -3.35 -12.82
N LYS A 159 -20.36 -3.14 -14.06
CA LYS A 159 -19.99 -1.99 -14.90
C LYS A 159 -20.76 -0.74 -14.48
#